data_9710f709711edef3a187035f36a57268
#
_entry.id   9710f709711edef3a187035f36a57268
#
_cell.length_a   1.000
_cell.length_b   1.000
_cell.length_c   1.000
_cell.angle_alpha   90.00
_cell.angle_beta   90.00
_cell.angle_gamma   90.00
#
_symmetry.space_group_name_H-M   'P 1'
#
loop_
_entity.id
_entity.type
_entity.pdbx_description
1 polymer ?
#
loop_
_entity_poly.entity_id
_entity_poly.type
_entity_poly.pdbx_seq_one_letter_code
_entity_poly.pdbx_strand_id
1 'polypeptide(L)'
;MMIKTEYFNRKSSHKSYCSIVQITDLHLIEDEKKTFLGVNTWSILDAVLEEIYSNADIDFIVFTGDLIHDDETLAYCLLFDRLKSSPYPVYIIPGNHDDKSTLFFLLEQEYNNTNIKMITHLHLISDNWQIFLLDSVVDNEVYGELKEHELSYLEDILHDSKENTLIFLHHNPFNINNAWLNDYTIKNSDRFLDLIFQHSHVKIVSFGHIHQDLHLCHNGISFLATPSTSIQFKPDSHCFCLDNKDPGYRIIQLYNSENPHLFSTEVIRLDMPTLQFDQSISEY
;
A
#
# COMPACT_ATOMS: atom_id res chain seq x y z
N MET A 1 11.27 11.61 6.63
CA MET A 1 11.47 10.38 7.43
C MET A 1 12.95 10.00 7.38
N MET A 2 13.55 9.43 8.45
CA MET A 2 14.90 8.87 8.35
C MET A 2 14.82 7.55 7.58
N ILE A 3 15.80 7.32 6.70
CA ILE A 3 15.91 6.04 5.98
C ILE A 3 16.18 4.92 7.00
N LYS A 4 15.29 3.93 7.03
CA LYS A 4 15.39 2.75 7.89
C LYS A 4 15.45 1.50 7.02
N THR A 5 16.49 0.70 7.15
CA THR A 5 16.64 -0.59 6.46
C THR A 5 16.44 -1.72 7.45
N GLU A 6 15.71 -2.74 7.03
CA GLU A 6 15.48 -3.97 7.79
C GLU A 6 15.82 -5.20 6.93
N TYR A 7 16.20 -6.28 7.59
CA TYR A 7 16.45 -7.57 6.95
C TYR A 7 15.39 -8.57 7.39
N PHE A 8 14.63 -9.08 6.45
CA PHE A 8 13.57 -10.02 6.72
C PHE A 8 14.01 -11.46 6.39
N ASN A 9 13.88 -12.33 7.38
CA ASN A 9 14.10 -13.77 7.21
C ASN A 9 12.79 -14.50 7.44
N ARG A 10 12.34 -15.24 6.43
CA ARG A 10 11.09 -15.99 6.53
C ARG A 10 11.16 -17.08 7.61
N LYS A 11 10.08 -17.23 8.37
CA LYS A 11 9.95 -18.26 9.41
C LYS A 11 9.92 -19.71 8.84
N SER A 12 9.50 -19.89 7.59
CA SER A 12 9.40 -21.18 6.92
C SER A 12 10.32 -21.25 5.71
N SER A 13 11.31 -22.14 5.76
CA SER A 13 12.24 -22.40 4.65
C SER A 13 11.65 -23.31 3.56
N HIS A 14 10.41 -23.78 3.71
CA HIS A 14 9.82 -24.76 2.79
C HIS A 14 9.09 -24.12 1.59
N LYS A 15 8.84 -22.81 1.63
CA LYS A 15 8.22 -22.11 0.51
C LYS A 15 9.27 -21.59 -0.46
N SER A 16 8.98 -21.68 -1.76
CA SER A 16 9.80 -21.10 -2.83
C SER A 16 9.48 -19.63 -3.14
N TYR A 17 8.66 -18.96 -2.31
CA TYR A 17 8.21 -17.58 -2.49
C TYR A 17 7.98 -16.89 -1.16
N CYS A 18 8.04 -15.56 -1.17
CA CYS A 18 7.59 -14.67 -0.11
C CYS A 18 6.19 -14.15 -0.46
N SER A 19 5.23 -14.32 0.42
CA SER A 19 3.82 -13.92 0.23
C SER A 19 3.51 -12.65 1.01
N ILE A 20 3.15 -11.59 0.30
CA ILE A 20 2.88 -10.25 0.82
C ILE A 20 1.41 -9.94 0.62
N VAL A 21 0.77 -9.41 1.63
CA VAL A 21 -0.56 -8.79 1.50
C VAL A 21 -0.41 -7.29 1.48
N GLN A 22 -0.95 -6.64 0.47
CA GLN A 22 -1.10 -5.18 0.42
C GLN A 22 -2.53 -4.79 0.73
N ILE A 23 -2.69 -3.94 1.74
CA ILE A 23 -3.94 -3.29 2.16
C ILE A 23 -3.75 -1.79 1.96
N THR A 24 -4.80 -1.07 1.53
CA THR A 24 -4.68 0.36 1.23
C THR A 24 -6.03 1.07 1.36
N ASP A 25 -5.99 2.37 1.58
CA ASP A 25 -7.15 3.27 1.50
C ASP A 25 -8.31 2.79 2.39
N LEU A 26 -8.02 2.67 3.68
CA LEU A 26 -8.99 2.21 4.70
C LEU A 26 -10.02 3.30 5.01
N HIS A 27 -9.59 4.57 5.02
CA HIS A 27 -10.38 5.72 5.40
C HIS A 27 -11.19 5.51 6.69
N LEU A 28 -10.49 5.05 7.73
CA LEU A 28 -11.10 4.83 9.04
C LEU A 28 -11.47 6.18 9.67
N ILE A 29 -12.61 6.22 10.33
CA ILE A 29 -13.09 7.37 11.09
C ILE A 29 -13.11 7.04 12.57
N GLU A 30 -13.00 8.05 13.46
CA GLU A 30 -12.87 7.85 14.90
C GLU A 30 -14.04 7.07 15.52
N ASP A 31 -15.26 7.32 15.06
CA ASP A 31 -16.45 6.62 15.57
C ASP A 31 -16.68 5.32 14.80
N GLU A 32 -16.27 4.20 15.38
CA GLU A 32 -16.41 2.85 14.80
C GLU A 32 -17.84 2.46 14.40
N LYS A 33 -18.87 3.19 14.86
CA LYS A 33 -20.28 2.92 14.55
C LYS A 33 -20.81 3.73 13.37
N LYS A 34 -20.10 4.78 13.00
CA LYS A 34 -20.50 5.61 11.86
C LYS A 34 -20.10 4.98 10.53
N THR A 35 -20.69 5.48 9.49
CA THR A 35 -20.36 5.10 8.12
C THR A 35 -19.60 6.23 7.41
N PHE A 36 -18.66 5.85 6.57
CA PHE A 36 -18.01 6.71 5.62
C PHE A 36 -18.56 6.38 4.22
N LEU A 37 -19.14 7.37 3.53
CA LEU A 37 -19.76 7.21 2.20
C LEU A 37 -20.75 6.02 2.11
N GLY A 38 -21.50 5.78 3.19
CA GLY A 38 -22.51 4.73 3.28
C GLY A 38 -22.03 3.39 3.86
N VAL A 39 -20.72 3.20 4.04
CA VAL A 39 -20.15 1.93 4.53
C VAL A 39 -19.45 2.08 5.88
N ASN A 40 -19.52 1.05 6.71
CA ASN A 40 -18.75 0.99 7.96
C ASN A 40 -17.35 0.41 7.67
N THR A 41 -16.35 1.29 7.57
CA THR A 41 -14.97 0.94 7.21
C THR A 41 -14.28 0.04 8.23
N TRP A 42 -14.62 0.16 9.52
CA TRP A 42 -14.12 -0.73 10.57
C TRP A 42 -14.59 -2.17 10.41
N SER A 43 -15.89 -2.36 10.13
CA SER A 43 -16.43 -3.70 9.89
C SER A 43 -15.81 -4.37 8.67
N ILE A 44 -15.50 -3.58 7.63
CA ILE A 44 -14.81 -4.08 6.43
C ILE A 44 -13.38 -4.48 6.78
N LEU A 45 -12.64 -3.62 7.49
CA LEU A 45 -11.29 -3.92 7.92
C LEU A 45 -11.23 -5.19 8.79
N ASP A 46 -12.14 -5.31 9.76
CA ASP A 46 -12.20 -6.47 10.65
C ASP A 46 -12.42 -7.77 9.84
N ALA A 47 -13.30 -7.75 8.82
CA ALA A 47 -13.52 -8.89 7.94
C ALA A 47 -12.28 -9.22 7.08
N VAL A 48 -11.60 -8.21 6.53
CA VAL A 48 -10.34 -8.40 5.78
C VAL A 48 -9.25 -9.00 6.67
N LEU A 49 -9.08 -8.49 7.87
CA LEU A 49 -8.07 -9.00 8.81
C LEU A 49 -8.37 -10.43 9.25
N GLU A 50 -9.65 -10.79 9.48
CA GLU A 50 -10.06 -12.16 9.80
C GLU A 50 -9.70 -13.12 8.66
N GLU A 51 -9.99 -12.77 7.41
CA GLU A 51 -9.62 -13.57 6.25
C GLU A 51 -8.11 -13.73 6.11
N ILE A 52 -7.35 -12.63 6.22
CA ILE A 52 -5.90 -12.61 6.14
C ILE A 52 -5.28 -13.44 7.26
N TYR A 53 -5.74 -13.29 8.51
CA TYR A 53 -5.17 -14.01 9.66
C TYR A 53 -5.50 -15.50 9.66
N SER A 54 -6.56 -15.91 8.96
CA SER A 54 -6.88 -17.33 8.75
C SER A 54 -5.96 -17.99 7.71
N ASN A 55 -5.26 -17.22 6.89
CA ASN A 55 -4.39 -17.72 5.83
C ASN A 55 -2.95 -17.87 6.33
N ALA A 56 -2.51 -19.08 6.64
CA ALA A 56 -1.16 -19.37 7.12
C ALA A 56 -0.04 -19.16 6.08
N ASP A 57 -0.38 -18.79 4.85
CA ASP A 57 0.57 -18.66 3.74
C ASP A 57 1.11 -17.24 3.52
N ILE A 58 0.90 -16.34 4.48
CA ILE A 58 1.34 -14.94 4.43
C ILE A 58 2.64 -14.79 5.23
N ASP A 59 3.58 -14.02 4.73
CA ASP A 59 4.83 -13.70 5.41
C ASP A 59 4.77 -12.34 6.12
N PHE A 60 4.16 -11.32 5.50
CA PHE A 60 3.90 -10.01 6.11
C PHE A 60 2.82 -9.20 5.37
N ILE A 61 2.38 -8.13 6.00
CA ILE A 61 1.35 -7.22 5.50
C ILE A 61 1.96 -5.83 5.28
N VAL A 62 1.59 -5.18 4.18
CA VAL A 62 1.96 -3.78 3.89
C VAL A 62 0.69 -2.94 3.77
N PHE A 63 0.59 -1.89 4.58
CA PHE A 63 -0.43 -0.86 4.44
C PHE A 63 0.16 0.30 3.64
N THR A 64 -0.46 0.62 2.50
CA THR A 64 0.05 1.62 1.57
C THR A 64 -0.70 2.95 1.61
N GLY A 65 -1.06 3.38 2.82
CA GLY A 65 -1.56 4.73 3.10
C GLY A 65 -3.08 4.85 3.13
N ASP A 66 -3.51 6.09 3.45
CA ASP A 66 -4.89 6.47 3.73
C ASP A 66 -5.53 5.56 4.77
N LEU A 67 -4.83 5.44 5.91
CA LEU A 67 -5.25 4.60 7.03
C LEU A 67 -6.49 5.18 7.70
N ILE A 68 -6.52 6.49 7.86
CA ILE A 68 -7.65 7.24 8.41
C ILE A 68 -8.18 8.23 7.36
N HIS A 69 -9.39 8.76 7.59
CA HIS A 69 -9.97 9.72 6.64
C HIS A 69 -9.58 11.16 6.94
N ASP A 70 -9.56 11.53 8.22
CA ASP A 70 -9.22 12.87 8.71
C ASP A 70 -8.23 12.77 9.88
N ASP A 71 -7.68 13.89 10.35
CA ASP A 71 -6.67 14.03 11.42
C ASP A 71 -7.13 13.50 12.80
N GLU A 72 -7.73 12.34 12.87
CA GLU A 72 -8.31 11.72 14.04
C GLU A 72 -7.31 10.76 14.73
N THR A 73 -6.51 11.27 15.66
CA THR A 73 -5.50 10.48 16.39
C THR A 73 -6.06 9.19 17.02
N LEU A 74 -7.31 9.20 17.50
CA LEU A 74 -7.93 8.02 18.10
C LEU A 74 -8.13 6.90 17.07
N ALA A 75 -8.43 7.22 15.82
CA ALA A 75 -8.58 6.21 14.76
C ALA A 75 -7.26 5.43 14.54
N TYR A 76 -6.09 6.09 14.59
CA TYR A 76 -4.80 5.38 14.56
C TYR A 76 -4.63 4.45 15.77
N CYS A 77 -4.96 4.90 16.98
CA CYS A 77 -4.85 4.06 18.18
C CYS A 77 -5.73 2.82 18.07
N LEU A 78 -6.97 2.97 17.61
CA LEU A 78 -7.90 1.87 17.39
C LEU A 78 -7.41 0.89 16.31
N LEU A 79 -6.81 1.40 15.23
CA LEU A 79 -6.19 0.58 14.19
C LEU A 79 -5.01 -0.21 14.75
N PHE A 80 -4.08 0.47 15.43
CA PHE A 80 -2.87 -0.19 15.95
C PHE A 80 -3.20 -1.19 17.06
N ASP A 81 -4.24 -0.94 17.85
CA ASP A 81 -4.74 -1.91 18.83
C ASP A 81 -5.26 -3.20 18.19
N ARG A 82 -5.81 -3.14 16.97
CA ARG A 82 -6.15 -4.33 16.18
C ARG A 82 -4.89 -5.01 15.60
N LEU A 83 -3.99 -4.22 15.06
CA LEU A 83 -2.80 -4.72 14.37
C LEU A 83 -1.71 -5.26 15.30
N LYS A 84 -1.63 -4.81 16.57
CA LYS A 84 -0.62 -5.30 17.54
C LYS A 84 -0.70 -6.80 17.81
N SER A 85 -1.86 -7.41 17.59
CA SER A 85 -2.08 -8.86 17.72
C SER A 85 -1.91 -9.63 16.41
N SER A 86 -1.51 -8.96 15.33
CA SER A 86 -1.27 -9.59 14.03
C SER A 86 -0.24 -10.73 14.15
N PRO A 87 -0.54 -11.92 13.59
CA PRO A 87 0.44 -13.01 13.54
C PRO A 87 1.61 -12.72 12.60
N TYR A 88 1.49 -11.68 11.77
CA TYR A 88 2.46 -11.27 10.75
C TYR A 88 3.07 -9.90 11.08
N PRO A 89 4.32 -9.64 10.68
CA PRO A 89 4.87 -8.29 10.64
C PRO A 89 3.99 -7.37 9.79
N VAL A 90 3.84 -6.13 10.21
CA VAL A 90 3.05 -5.10 9.54
C VAL A 90 3.96 -3.93 9.21
N TYR A 91 4.02 -3.57 7.92
CA TYR A 91 4.75 -2.41 7.44
C TYR A 91 3.76 -1.35 6.95
N ILE A 92 4.05 -0.08 7.22
CA ILE A 92 3.13 1.02 6.92
C ILE A 92 3.89 2.12 6.18
N ILE A 93 3.28 2.67 5.15
CA ILE A 93 3.61 3.97 4.58
C ILE A 93 2.38 4.87 4.67
N PRO A 94 2.54 6.19 4.79
CA PRO A 94 1.41 7.13 4.85
C PRO A 94 0.76 7.34 3.48
N GLY A 95 -0.52 7.74 3.46
CA GLY A 95 -1.22 8.33 2.35
C GLY A 95 -1.53 9.82 2.60
N ASN A 96 -2.20 10.47 1.65
CA ASN A 96 -2.47 11.92 1.73
C ASN A 96 -3.49 12.30 2.81
N HIS A 97 -4.31 11.37 3.26
CA HIS A 97 -5.21 11.57 4.40
C HIS A 97 -4.54 11.33 5.76
N ASP A 98 -3.29 10.85 5.78
CA ASP A 98 -2.60 10.53 7.03
C ASP A 98 -1.79 11.71 7.57
N ASP A 99 -1.90 12.01 8.87
CA ASP A 99 -0.94 12.86 9.58
C ASP A 99 0.34 12.08 9.90
N LYS A 100 1.38 12.31 9.10
CA LYS A 100 2.67 11.64 9.26
C LYS A 100 3.32 11.88 10.62
N SER A 101 3.11 13.05 11.22
CA SER A 101 3.69 13.42 12.52
C SER A 101 3.11 12.56 13.61
N THR A 102 1.78 12.45 13.65
CA THR A 102 1.02 11.60 14.60
C THR A 102 1.32 10.14 14.37
N LEU A 103 1.28 9.68 13.12
CA LEU A 103 1.59 8.31 12.75
C LEU A 103 2.99 7.88 13.23
N PHE A 104 4.00 8.71 12.93
CA PHE A 104 5.38 8.47 13.36
C PHE A 104 5.52 8.48 14.88
N PHE A 105 4.92 9.48 15.55
CA PHE A 105 4.96 9.59 17.01
C PHE A 105 4.38 8.35 17.68
N LEU A 106 3.20 7.91 17.28
CA LEU A 106 2.54 6.74 17.87
C LEU A 106 3.39 5.47 17.68
N LEU A 107 3.92 5.23 16.49
CA LEU A 107 4.72 4.04 16.22
C LEU A 107 6.06 4.05 16.97
N GLU A 108 6.69 5.20 17.17
CA GLU A 108 7.98 5.31 17.87
C GLU A 108 7.83 5.32 19.40
N GLN A 109 6.73 5.84 19.95
CA GLN A 109 6.56 6.03 21.38
C GLN A 109 5.65 4.99 22.01
N GLU A 110 4.53 4.67 21.40
CA GLU A 110 3.49 3.85 22.02
C GLU A 110 3.47 2.41 21.48
N TYR A 111 3.77 2.22 20.20
CA TYR A 111 3.74 0.92 19.53
C TYR A 111 5.12 0.38 19.12
N ASN A 112 6.21 0.95 19.66
CA ASN A 112 7.59 0.58 19.33
C ASN A 112 7.98 -0.87 19.68
N ASN A 113 7.24 -1.52 20.57
CA ASN A 113 7.45 -2.91 20.97
C ASN A 113 6.52 -3.89 20.24
N THR A 114 5.82 -3.42 19.22
CA THR A 114 4.95 -4.26 18.39
C THR A 114 5.66 -4.71 17.12
N ASN A 115 4.95 -5.50 16.32
CA ASN A 115 5.39 -5.89 14.98
C ASN A 115 4.95 -4.91 13.87
N ILE A 116 4.46 -3.71 14.25
CA ILE A 116 4.06 -2.64 13.34
C ILE A 116 5.24 -1.68 13.14
N LYS A 117 5.61 -1.40 11.90
CA LYS A 117 6.81 -0.61 11.58
C LYS A 117 6.62 0.30 10.38
N MET A 118 7.27 1.46 10.42
CA MET A 118 7.57 2.27 9.25
C MET A 118 9.05 2.11 8.89
N ILE A 119 9.32 1.62 7.71
CA ILE A 119 10.68 1.44 7.16
C ILE A 119 10.72 1.93 5.73
N THR A 120 11.90 2.22 5.22
CA THR A 120 12.09 2.65 3.82
C THR A 120 12.52 1.49 2.93
N HIS A 121 13.27 0.54 3.48
CA HIS A 121 13.86 -0.54 2.70
C HIS A 121 13.85 -1.86 3.47
N LEU A 122 13.44 -2.94 2.81
CA LEU A 122 13.38 -4.29 3.35
C LEU A 122 14.13 -5.25 2.42
N HIS A 123 15.17 -5.91 2.93
CA HIS A 123 15.85 -6.99 2.24
C HIS A 123 15.24 -8.34 2.58
N LEU A 124 14.91 -9.13 1.57
CA LEU A 124 14.47 -10.52 1.71
C LEU A 124 15.70 -11.46 1.59
N ILE A 125 16.26 -11.87 2.72
CA ILE A 125 17.58 -12.55 2.80
C ILE A 125 17.67 -13.79 1.89
N SER A 126 16.59 -14.55 1.75
CA SER A 126 16.61 -15.86 1.06
C SER A 126 16.10 -15.82 -0.38
N ASP A 127 15.59 -14.70 -0.86
CA ASP A 127 14.73 -14.70 -2.05
C ASP A 127 15.29 -13.89 -3.23
N ASN A 128 16.44 -13.23 -3.05
CA ASN A 128 17.02 -12.32 -4.04
C ASN A 128 16.05 -11.17 -4.43
N TRP A 129 15.33 -10.67 -3.44
CA TRP A 129 14.42 -9.55 -3.55
C TRP A 129 14.72 -8.48 -2.51
N GLN A 130 14.50 -7.24 -2.91
CA GLN A 130 14.45 -6.08 -2.03
C GLN A 130 13.16 -5.32 -2.26
N ILE A 131 12.67 -4.66 -1.21
CA ILE A 131 11.40 -3.95 -1.23
C ILE A 131 11.62 -2.54 -0.70
N PHE A 132 11.21 -1.54 -1.47
CA PHE A 132 11.16 -0.15 -1.02
C PHE A 132 9.74 0.22 -0.62
N LEU A 133 9.65 0.97 0.46
CA LEU A 133 8.42 1.56 0.98
C LEU A 133 8.63 3.07 1.03
N LEU A 134 8.22 3.77 -0.03
CA LEU A 134 8.52 5.19 -0.24
C LEU A 134 7.37 6.07 0.25
N ASP A 135 7.72 7.16 0.93
CA ASP A 135 6.77 8.19 1.36
C ASP A 135 6.56 9.21 0.24
N SER A 136 5.43 9.12 -0.42
CA SER A 136 5.04 10.07 -1.48
C SER A 136 4.16 11.23 -1.00
N VAL A 137 3.92 11.35 0.31
CA VAL A 137 3.00 12.35 0.86
C VAL A 137 3.64 13.73 0.95
N VAL A 138 2.90 14.75 0.50
CA VAL A 138 3.18 16.17 0.71
C VAL A 138 2.18 16.69 1.77
N ASP A 139 2.70 17.28 2.84
CA ASP A 139 1.85 17.71 3.95
C ASP A 139 0.78 18.73 3.48
N ASN A 140 -0.47 18.47 3.80
CA ASN A 140 -1.66 19.25 3.43
C ASN A 140 -1.97 19.31 1.93
N GLU A 141 -1.46 18.37 1.15
CA GLU A 141 -1.74 18.28 -0.28
C GLU A 141 -2.29 16.90 -0.63
N VAL A 142 -3.17 16.82 -1.63
CA VAL A 142 -3.74 15.54 -2.10
C VAL A 142 -2.81 14.86 -3.11
N TYR A 143 -1.96 15.62 -3.81
CA TYR A 143 -0.97 15.08 -4.74
C TYR A 143 0.28 14.57 -4.02
N GLY A 144 0.98 13.64 -4.66
CA GLY A 144 2.24 13.10 -4.16
C GLY A 144 3.49 13.79 -4.71
N GLU A 145 4.60 13.68 -3.96
CA GLU A 145 5.95 14.00 -4.42
C GLU A 145 6.97 13.13 -3.68
N LEU A 146 7.89 12.51 -4.41
CA LEU A 146 9.00 11.79 -3.81
C LEU A 146 10.14 12.76 -3.48
N LYS A 147 10.58 12.75 -2.23
CA LYS A 147 11.65 13.64 -1.76
C LYS A 147 12.98 13.25 -2.36
N GLU A 148 13.81 14.25 -2.69
CA GLU A 148 15.11 14.02 -3.35
C GLU A 148 16.01 13.06 -2.57
N HIS A 149 15.99 13.10 -1.23
CA HIS A 149 16.81 12.17 -0.44
C HIS A 149 16.33 10.70 -0.52
N GLU A 150 15.03 10.46 -0.77
CA GLU A 150 14.51 9.10 -1.00
C GLU A 150 14.84 8.62 -2.40
N LEU A 151 14.72 9.51 -3.40
CA LEU A 151 15.13 9.21 -4.79
C LEU A 151 16.61 8.93 -4.89
N SER A 152 17.46 9.74 -4.24
CA SER A 152 18.91 9.52 -4.21
C SER A 152 19.26 8.19 -3.52
N TYR A 153 18.61 7.88 -2.40
CA TYR A 153 18.82 6.60 -1.72
C TYR A 153 18.39 5.41 -2.60
N LEU A 154 17.23 5.52 -3.25
CA LEU A 154 16.76 4.50 -4.20
C LEU A 154 17.76 4.31 -5.34
N GLU A 155 18.27 5.41 -5.93
CA GLU A 155 19.24 5.42 -7.01
C GLU A 155 20.54 4.71 -6.61
N ASP A 156 21.10 5.06 -5.44
CA ASP A 156 22.33 4.44 -4.93
C ASP A 156 22.18 2.93 -4.75
N ILE A 157 21.08 2.50 -4.13
CA ILE A 157 20.83 1.06 -3.91
C ILE A 157 20.58 0.33 -5.23
N LEU A 158 19.79 0.89 -6.13
CA LEU A 158 19.53 0.26 -7.44
C LEU A 158 20.78 0.17 -8.31
N HIS A 159 21.71 1.12 -8.17
CA HIS A 159 22.99 1.07 -8.85
C HIS A 159 23.88 -0.08 -8.34
N ASP A 160 23.95 -0.26 -7.03
CA ASP A 160 24.85 -1.19 -6.36
C ASP A 160 24.29 -2.62 -6.26
N SER A 161 22.98 -2.78 -6.17
CA SER A 161 22.29 -4.08 -6.06
C SER A 161 21.81 -4.58 -7.43
N LYS A 162 21.66 -5.90 -7.54
CA LYS A 162 21.01 -6.58 -8.68
C LYS A 162 19.81 -7.43 -8.24
N GLU A 163 19.40 -7.28 -6.99
CA GLU A 163 18.22 -7.98 -6.46
C GLU A 163 16.97 -7.50 -7.17
N ASN A 164 16.05 -8.41 -7.45
CA ASN A 164 14.74 -8.04 -7.97
C ASN A 164 14.07 -7.06 -7.00
N THR A 165 13.46 -6.03 -7.52
CA THR A 165 12.96 -4.93 -6.71
C THR A 165 11.45 -4.76 -6.87
N LEU A 166 10.76 -4.69 -5.73
CA LEU A 166 9.39 -4.24 -5.57
C LEU A 166 9.40 -2.89 -4.85
N ILE A 167 8.66 -1.91 -5.38
CA ILE A 167 8.49 -0.58 -4.78
C ILE A 167 7.04 -0.38 -4.41
N PHE A 168 6.78 -0.07 -3.13
CA PHE A 168 5.48 0.41 -2.65
C PHE A 168 5.50 1.92 -2.50
N LEU A 169 4.43 2.56 -2.92
CA LEU A 169 4.12 3.97 -2.66
C LEU A 169 2.60 4.14 -2.52
N HIS A 170 2.14 5.29 -2.03
CA HIS A 170 0.71 5.54 -1.96
C HIS A 170 0.16 6.06 -3.29
N HIS A 171 0.69 7.18 -3.79
CA HIS A 171 0.18 7.82 -5.00
C HIS A 171 0.63 7.11 -6.28
N ASN A 172 -0.23 7.12 -7.30
CA ASN A 172 0.08 6.59 -8.63
C ASN A 172 1.13 7.46 -9.35
N PRO A 173 2.14 6.83 -10.00
CA PRO A 173 3.24 7.56 -10.63
C PRO A 173 2.95 8.00 -12.08
N PHE A 174 1.73 7.87 -12.57
CA PHE A 174 1.32 8.30 -13.92
C PHE A 174 -0.19 8.52 -13.99
N ASN A 175 -0.62 9.27 -14.99
CA ASN A 175 -2.02 9.50 -15.27
C ASN A 175 -2.73 8.20 -15.64
N ILE A 176 -3.92 8.01 -15.09
CA ILE A 176 -4.82 6.91 -15.41
C ILE A 176 -6.01 7.44 -16.20
N ASN A 177 -6.86 6.54 -16.72
CA ASN A 177 -8.05 6.95 -17.47
C ASN A 177 -9.18 7.44 -16.53
N ASN A 178 -8.84 8.33 -15.58
CA ASN A 178 -9.73 8.97 -14.61
C ASN A 178 -9.33 10.44 -14.46
N ALA A 179 -10.00 11.32 -15.20
CA ALA A 179 -9.55 12.71 -15.38
C ALA A 179 -9.42 13.47 -14.06
N TRP A 180 -10.32 13.28 -13.11
CA TRP A 180 -10.32 13.98 -11.81
C TRP A 180 -9.19 13.52 -10.88
N LEU A 181 -8.72 12.25 -11.00
CA LEU A 181 -7.60 11.72 -10.21
C LEU A 181 -6.22 12.15 -10.74
N ASN A 182 -6.14 12.57 -12.00
CA ASN A 182 -4.86 12.88 -12.64
C ASN A 182 -4.19 14.13 -12.06
N ASP A 183 -4.93 15.01 -11.39
CA ASP A 183 -4.36 16.16 -10.68
C ASP A 183 -3.65 15.77 -9.37
N TYR A 184 -3.88 14.55 -8.89
CA TYR A 184 -3.42 14.03 -7.59
C TYR A 184 -2.30 12.99 -7.71
N THR A 185 -1.70 12.84 -8.88
CA THR A 185 -0.54 11.96 -9.11
C THR A 185 0.74 12.47 -8.44
N ILE A 186 1.82 11.71 -8.51
CA ILE A 186 3.15 12.17 -8.09
C ILE A 186 3.63 13.28 -9.03
N LYS A 187 3.92 14.47 -8.50
CA LYS A 187 4.30 15.66 -9.31
C LYS A 187 5.67 15.52 -9.98
N ASN A 188 6.61 14.86 -9.33
CA ASN A 188 7.94 14.58 -9.90
C ASN A 188 8.05 13.14 -10.46
N SER A 189 6.94 12.61 -10.96
CA SER A 189 6.87 11.24 -11.49
C SER A 189 7.86 10.96 -12.61
N ASP A 190 8.14 11.92 -13.49
CA ASP A 190 9.12 11.77 -14.56
C ASP A 190 10.49 11.39 -14.00
N ARG A 191 10.96 12.09 -12.95
CA ARG A 191 12.25 11.80 -12.29
C ARG A 191 12.28 10.39 -11.70
N PHE A 192 11.17 9.96 -11.07
CA PHE A 192 11.05 8.61 -10.51
C PHE A 192 11.01 7.54 -11.61
N LEU A 193 10.21 7.74 -12.65
CA LEU A 193 10.06 6.79 -13.76
C LEU A 193 11.37 6.67 -14.56
N ASP A 194 12.03 7.79 -14.86
CA ASP A 194 13.34 7.79 -15.54
C ASP A 194 14.39 7.03 -14.74
N LEU A 195 14.38 7.18 -13.40
CA LEU A 195 15.27 6.43 -12.53
C LEU A 195 15.02 4.93 -12.62
N ILE A 196 13.80 4.48 -12.36
CA ILE A 196 13.52 3.04 -12.30
C ILE A 196 13.62 2.34 -13.65
N PHE A 197 13.37 3.03 -14.77
CA PHE A 197 13.50 2.46 -16.11
C PHE A 197 14.94 2.18 -16.53
N GLN A 198 15.93 2.78 -15.87
CA GLN A 198 17.34 2.48 -16.09
C GLN A 198 17.79 1.17 -15.41
N HIS A 199 16.97 0.60 -14.52
CA HIS A 199 17.29 -0.56 -13.71
C HIS A 199 16.39 -1.75 -14.03
N SER A 200 16.85 -2.66 -14.89
CA SER A 200 16.06 -3.82 -15.37
C SER A 200 15.69 -4.82 -14.28
N HIS A 201 16.25 -4.72 -13.08
CA HIS A 201 15.91 -5.53 -11.90
C HIS A 201 14.76 -4.94 -11.08
N VAL A 202 14.31 -3.72 -11.35
CA VAL A 202 13.00 -3.25 -10.87
C VAL A 202 11.90 -4.02 -11.62
N LYS A 203 11.03 -4.71 -10.88
CA LYS A 203 10.02 -5.60 -11.46
C LYS A 203 8.59 -5.16 -11.18
N ILE A 204 8.36 -4.55 -10.02
CA ILE A 204 7.02 -4.20 -9.57
C ILE A 204 7.05 -2.81 -8.92
N VAL A 205 6.06 -2.00 -9.27
CA VAL A 205 5.66 -0.80 -8.51
C VAL A 205 4.21 -0.98 -8.13
N SER A 206 3.90 -0.98 -6.84
CA SER A 206 2.55 -1.19 -6.33
C SER A 206 2.09 0.00 -5.49
N PHE A 207 0.84 0.44 -5.68
CA PHE A 207 0.31 1.66 -5.08
C PHE A 207 -1.18 1.53 -4.73
N GLY A 208 -1.68 2.51 -3.95
CA GLY A 208 -3.08 2.69 -3.58
C GLY A 208 -3.70 3.89 -4.29
N HIS A 209 -4.32 4.78 -3.51
CA HIS A 209 -4.82 6.10 -3.85
C HIS A 209 -5.96 6.17 -4.86
N ILE A 210 -5.90 5.37 -5.92
CA ILE A 210 -6.90 5.41 -6.98
C ILE A 210 -8.12 4.52 -6.72
N HIS A 211 -8.12 3.75 -5.65
CA HIS A 211 -9.19 2.84 -5.24
C HIS A 211 -9.69 1.91 -6.35
N GLN A 212 -8.78 1.47 -7.22
CA GLN A 212 -9.07 0.60 -8.35
C GLN A 212 -8.10 -0.57 -8.41
N ASP A 213 -8.53 -1.66 -9.01
CA ASP A 213 -7.64 -2.73 -9.43
C ASP A 213 -7.10 -2.41 -10.82
N LEU A 214 -5.78 -2.22 -10.90
CA LEU A 214 -5.07 -2.00 -12.16
C LEU A 214 -3.83 -2.90 -12.23
N HIS A 215 -3.57 -3.45 -13.39
CA HIS A 215 -2.30 -4.08 -13.73
C HIS A 215 -1.85 -3.62 -15.12
N LEU A 216 -0.79 -2.85 -15.17
CA LEU A 216 -0.17 -2.34 -16.39
C LEU A 216 1.28 -2.78 -16.46
N CYS A 217 1.73 -3.30 -17.60
CA CYS A 217 3.14 -3.56 -17.89
C CYS A 217 3.71 -2.45 -18.76
N HIS A 218 4.78 -1.80 -18.29
CA HIS A 218 5.51 -0.80 -19.06
C HIS A 218 7.03 -0.90 -18.80
N ASN A 219 7.83 -0.88 -19.84
CA ASN A 219 9.31 -1.04 -19.78
C ASN A 219 9.78 -2.26 -18.95
N GLY A 220 9.01 -3.35 -18.97
CA GLY A 220 9.34 -4.57 -18.22
C GLY A 220 9.04 -4.51 -16.73
N ILE A 221 8.41 -3.42 -16.25
CA ILE A 221 7.94 -3.23 -14.88
C ILE A 221 6.42 -3.42 -14.87
N SER A 222 5.92 -4.17 -13.87
CA SER A 222 4.49 -4.29 -13.58
C SER A 222 4.08 -3.19 -12.61
N PHE A 223 3.16 -2.34 -13.03
CA PHE A 223 2.52 -1.33 -12.19
C PHE A 223 1.18 -1.88 -11.71
N LEU A 224 1.01 -1.97 -10.40
CA LEU A 224 -0.12 -2.58 -9.75
C LEU A 224 -0.83 -1.56 -8.87
N ALA A 225 -2.10 -1.24 -9.16
CA ALA A 225 -2.92 -0.53 -8.19
C ALA A 225 -3.74 -1.54 -7.40
N THR A 226 -3.75 -1.38 -6.09
CA THR A 226 -4.56 -2.21 -5.19
C THR A 226 -5.89 -1.53 -4.92
N PRO A 227 -7.01 -2.24 -4.99
CA PRO A 227 -8.31 -1.68 -4.65
C PRO A 227 -8.35 -1.27 -3.18
N SER A 228 -9.12 -0.24 -2.88
CA SER A 228 -9.35 0.18 -1.50
C SER A 228 -9.98 -0.94 -0.66
N THR A 229 -9.59 -0.99 0.60
CA THR A 229 -10.23 -1.83 1.62
C THR A 229 -11.50 -1.18 2.17
N SER A 230 -11.97 -0.06 1.58
CA SER A 230 -13.24 0.58 1.91
C SER A 230 -14.08 0.80 0.65
N ILE A 231 -14.02 1.99 0.07
CA ILE A 231 -14.80 2.39 -1.10
C ILE A 231 -14.00 2.27 -2.40
N GLN A 232 -14.70 2.04 -3.51
CA GLN A 232 -14.06 1.95 -4.82
C GLN A 232 -14.42 3.15 -5.69
N PHE A 233 -13.47 3.66 -6.47
CA PHE A 233 -13.73 4.71 -7.46
C PHE A 233 -14.01 4.09 -8.83
N LYS A 234 -15.02 4.62 -9.50
CA LYS A 234 -15.42 4.13 -10.81
C LYS A 234 -14.33 4.44 -11.84
N PRO A 235 -13.79 3.43 -12.56
CA PRO A 235 -12.88 3.66 -13.66
C PRO A 235 -13.50 4.48 -14.79
N ASP A 236 -12.66 5.10 -15.61
CA ASP A 236 -13.06 5.86 -16.81
C ASP A 236 -14.02 7.03 -16.51
N SER A 237 -13.96 7.61 -15.30
CA SER A 237 -14.82 8.70 -14.88
C SER A 237 -14.13 10.07 -15.03
N HIS A 238 -14.89 11.08 -15.48
CA HIS A 238 -14.42 12.47 -15.56
C HIS A 238 -14.60 13.24 -14.26
N CYS A 239 -15.43 12.77 -13.36
CA CYS A 239 -15.70 13.35 -12.03
C CYS A 239 -15.73 12.24 -10.99
N PHE A 240 -15.70 12.62 -9.71
CA PHE A 240 -15.87 11.68 -8.62
C PHE A 240 -17.11 10.82 -8.80
N CYS A 241 -16.96 9.52 -8.69
CA CYS A 241 -18.05 8.56 -8.77
C CYS A 241 -17.63 7.25 -8.08
N LEU A 242 -18.47 6.73 -7.19
CA LEU A 242 -18.25 5.44 -6.54
C LEU A 242 -18.56 4.28 -7.51
N ASP A 243 -17.73 3.23 -7.44
CA ASP A 243 -18.00 1.93 -8.08
C ASP A 243 -18.71 1.00 -7.08
N ASN A 244 -19.55 0.12 -7.57
CA ASN A 244 -20.28 -0.87 -6.75
C ASN A 244 -19.48 -2.17 -6.53
N LYS A 245 -18.18 -2.15 -6.77
CA LYS A 245 -17.32 -3.30 -6.49
C LYS A 245 -17.05 -3.43 -4.99
N ASP A 246 -17.03 -4.67 -4.53
CA ASP A 246 -16.67 -4.97 -3.15
C ASP A 246 -15.25 -4.52 -2.80
N PRO A 247 -14.98 -4.16 -1.53
CA PRO A 247 -13.65 -3.89 -1.00
C PRO A 247 -12.71 -5.08 -1.20
N GLY A 248 -11.40 -4.80 -1.18
CA GLY A 248 -10.45 -5.88 -1.37
C GLY A 248 -9.04 -5.54 -0.91
N TYR A 249 -8.15 -6.48 -1.16
CA TYR A 249 -6.73 -6.38 -0.93
C TYR A 249 -5.97 -7.13 -2.03
N ARG A 250 -4.65 -6.97 -2.10
CA ARG A 250 -3.81 -7.66 -3.08
C ARG A 250 -2.85 -8.61 -2.40
N ILE A 251 -2.70 -9.81 -2.96
CA ILE A 251 -1.61 -10.73 -2.65
C ILE A 251 -0.53 -10.60 -3.72
N ILE A 252 0.72 -10.49 -3.30
CA ILE A 252 1.90 -10.52 -4.18
C ILE A 252 2.82 -11.64 -3.66
N GLN A 253 3.12 -12.61 -4.51
CA GLN A 253 4.04 -13.68 -4.21
C GLN A 253 5.34 -13.47 -4.99
N LEU A 254 6.44 -13.23 -4.29
CA LEU A 254 7.77 -13.04 -4.87
C LEU A 254 8.53 -14.37 -4.85
N TYR A 255 8.83 -14.91 -6.01
CA TYR A 255 9.50 -16.19 -6.12
C TYR A 255 11.03 -16.04 -6.00
N ASN A 256 11.69 -17.08 -5.49
CA ASN A 256 13.13 -17.15 -5.50
C ASN A 256 13.69 -17.36 -6.93
N SER A 257 15.00 -17.27 -7.09
CA SER A 257 15.68 -17.32 -8.39
C SER A 257 15.53 -18.65 -9.15
N GLU A 258 15.03 -19.71 -8.53
CA GLU A 258 14.83 -21.01 -9.17
C GLU A 258 13.50 -21.10 -9.94
N ASN A 259 12.56 -20.18 -9.69
CA ASN A 259 11.28 -20.17 -10.38
C ASN A 259 11.39 -19.37 -11.70
N PRO A 260 10.90 -19.91 -12.84
CA PRO A 260 10.90 -19.19 -14.13
C PRO A 260 10.00 -17.94 -14.11
N HIS A 261 9.00 -17.90 -13.21
CA HIS A 261 8.19 -16.72 -12.95
C HIS A 261 8.79 -15.97 -11.75
N LEU A 262 9.03 -14.68 -11.90
CA LEU A 262 9.60 -13.86 -10.83
C LEU A 262 8.60 -13.57 -9.72
N PHE A 263 7.33 -13.40 -10.06
CA PHE A 263 6.24 -13.15 -9.11
C PHE A 263 4.88 -13.56 -9.68
N SER A 264 3.89 -13.66 -8.80
CA SER A 264 2.47 -13.65 -9.14
C SER A 264 1.72 -12.64 -8.29
N THR A 265 0.56 -12.21 -8.75
CA THR A 265 -0.29 -11.28 -8.01
C THR A 265 -1.76 -11.57 -8.26
N GLU A 266 -2.57 -11.38 -7.23
CA GLU A 266 -4.02 -11.56 -7.26
C GLU A 266 -4.69 -10.51 -6.38
N VAL A 267 -5.84 -10.00 -6.83
CA VAL A 267 -6.73 -9.18 -6.00
C VAL A 267 -7.81 -10.08 -5.42
N ILE A 268 -7.92 -10.07 -4.11
CA ILE A 268 -9.01 -10.73 -3.37
C ILE A 268 -10.04 -9.67 -3.02
N ARG A 269 -11.30 -9.93 -3.35
CA ARG A 269 -12.41 -9.07 -2.94
C ARG A 269 -13.30 -9.83 -1.96
N LEU A 270 -13.72 -9.11 -0.92
CA LEU A 270 -14.68 -9.65 0.04
C LEU A 270 -16.04 -9.86 -0.66
N ASP A 271 -16.71 -10.94 -0.32
CA ASP A 271 -18.11 -11.15 -0.73
C ASP A 271 -19.04 -10.43 0.26
N MET A 272 -19.41 -9.18 -0.05
CA MET A 272 -20.23 -8.32 0.82
C MET A 272 -21.54 -7.89 0.12
N PRO A 273 -22.45 -8.81 -0.15
CA PRO A 273 -23.64 -8.53 -0.98
C PRO A 273 -24.62 -7.51 -0.37
N THR A 274 -24.47 -7.19 0.91
CA THR A 274 -25.29 -6.19 1.61
C THR A 274 -24.64 -4.80 1.64
N LEU A 275 -23.43 -4.65 1.12
CA LEU A 275 -22.73 -3.38 1.10
C LEU A 275 -23.43 -2.44 0.10
N GLN A 276 -23.75 -1.23 0.56
CA GLN A 276 -24.38 -0.21 -0.27
C GLN A 276 -23.62 1.10 -0.10
N PHE A 277 -23.07 1.59 -1.20
CA PHE A 277 -22.41 2.88 -1.24
C PHE A 277 -23.44 4.00 -1.45
N ASP A 278 -23.21 5.14 -0.83
CA ASP A 278 -24.06 6.32 -1.04
C ASP A 278 -23.72 6.98 -2.38
N GLN A 279 -24.45 6.58 -3.41
CA GLN A 279 -24.29 7.10 -4.77
C GLN A 279 -24.74 8.56 -4.96
N SER A 280 -25.32 9.20 -3.93
CA SER A 280 -25.74 10.61 -3.99
C SER A 280 -24.59 11.60 -3.75
N ILE A 281 -23.45 11.11 -3.28
CA ILE A 281 -22.27 11.91 -2.98
C ILE A 281 -21.51 12.20 -4.30
N SER A 282 -21.25 13.49 -4.53
CA SER A 282 -20.60 14.01 -5.75
C SER A 282 -19.21 14.59 -5.50
N GLU A 283 -18.75 14.62 -4.26
CA GLU A 283 -17.45 15.16 -3.82
C GLU A 283 -16.80 14.22 -2.81
N TYR A 284 -15.47 14.20 -2.83
CA TYR A 284 -14.62 13.35 -1.98
C TYR A 284 -13.53 14.19 -1.31
#